data_1458f9081f32c54a35a012d03a417baa
#
_entry.id   1458f9081f32c54a35a012d03a417baa
#
_cell.length_a   1.000
_cell.length_b   1.000
_cell.length_c   1.000
_cell.angle_alpha   90.00
_cell.angle_beta   90.00
_cell.angle_gamma   90.00
#
_symmetry.space_group_name_H-M   'P 1'
#
loop_
_entity.id
_entity.type
_entity.pdbx_description
1 polymer ?
#
loop_
_entity_poly.entity_id
_entity_poly.type
_entity_poly.pdbx_seq_one_letter_code
_entity_poly.pdbx_strand_id
1 'polypeptide(L)'
;DELENAEKAIKSVTAVYDLSARDPLPDEDVPTKLHNNKTVSQFEGITNMFSVPKYGGYDPNAVMAPWYWVIFGMMMGDAGYGLMMVVLILLFKKLLKPKGETAKLANVLLYSSITTILCGVLFGSYFGETWHPILFSPLDDPVRMLILTMVLGVAHIFTGLIVQII
;
A
#
# COMPACT_ATOMS: atom_id res chain seq x y z
N ASP A 1 26.55 4.65 11.39
CA ASP A 1 26.69 3.33 10.75
C ASP A 1 26.64 3.38 9.20
N GLU A 2 25.72 4.17 8.58
CA GLU A 2 25.66 4.27 7.10
C GLU A 2 26.84 5.08 6.53
N LEU A 3 27.29 6.14 7.21
CA LEU A 3 28.47 6.92 6.84
C LEU A 3 29.76 6.08 6.87
N GLU A 4 29.93 5.27 7.89
CA GLU A 4 31.07 4.37 8.02
C GLU A 4 31.10 3.29 6.93
N ASN A 5 29.91 2.78 6.55
CA ASN A 5 29.78 1.83 5.45
C ASN A 5 30.07 2.48 4.10
N ALA A 6 29.61 3.72 3.88
CA ALA A 6 29.91 4.49 2.69
C ALA A 6 31.41 4.79 2.59
N GLU A 7 32.04 5.17 3.70
CA GLU A 7 33.49 5.41 3.75
C GLU A 7 34.30 4.15 3.43
N LYS A 8 33.90 3.00 4.00
CA LYS A 8 34.55 1.70 3.68
C LYS A 8 34.39 1.33 2.19
N ALA A 9 33.19 1.57 1.63
CA ALA A 9 32.98 1.32 0.21
C ALA A 9 33.84 2.21 -0.69
N ILE A 10 33.94 3.50 -0.37
CA ILE A 10 34.79 4.45 -1.12
C ILE A 10 36.28 4.08 -1.00
N LYS A 11 36.76 3.76 0.21
CA LYS A 11 38.14 3.30 0.46
C LYS A 11 38.54 2.04 -0.33
N SER A 12 37.53 1.18 -0.64
CA SER A 12 37.81 -0.02 -1.45
C SER A 12 38.05 0.26 -2.93
N VAL A 13 37.64 1.44 -3.43
CA VAL A 13 37.70 1.81 -4.85
C VAL A 13 38.80 2.86 -5.11
N THR A 14 39.00 3.80 -4.18
CA THR A 14 40.01 4.87 -4.36
C THR A 14 40.71 5.17 -3.05
N ALA A 15 42.04 5.52 -3.19
CA ALA A 15 42.87 5.92 -2.06
C ALA A 15 42.77 7.43 -1.74
N VAL A 16 42.26 8.24 -2.68
CA VAL A 16 42.10 9.70 -2.52
C VAL A 16 40.66 10.04 -2.65
N TYR A 17 40.03 10.52 -1.57
CA TYR A 17 38.67 10.97 -1.54
C TYR A 17 38.49 12.06 -0.49
N ASP A 18 37.51 12.90 -0.68
CA ASP A 18 36.96 13.83 0.32
C ASP A 18 35.50 13.48 0.58
N LEU A 19 35.17 13.17 1.83
CA LEU A 19 33.83 12.79 2.25
C LEU A 19 33.35 13.76 3.33
N SER A 20 32.44 14.62 2.98
CA SER A 20 31.77 15.52 3.93
C SER A 20 30.30 15.15 4.05
N ALA A 21 29.81 15.04 5.28
CA ALA A 21 28.39 14.86 5.59
C ALA A 21 27.86 16.07 6.31
N ARG A 22 26.74 16.58 5.87
CA ARG A 22 26.00 17.67 6.50
C ARG A 22 24.50 17.41 6.46
N ASP A 23 23.76 18.03 7.35
CA ASP A 23 22.32 18.03 7.25
C ASP A 23 21.86 18.83 6.01
N PRO A 24 20.80 18.40 5.33
CA PRO A 24 20.28 19.08 4.15
C PRO A 24 19.75 20.49 4.52
N LEU A 25 19.90 21.43 3.61
CA LEU A 25 19.32 22.76 3.74
C LEU A 25 17.80 22.71 3.49
N PRO A 26 17.01 23.63 4.08
CA PRO A 26 15.54 23.62 3.95
C PRO A 26 15.01 23.66 2.50
N ASP A 27 15.78 24.26 1.58
CA ASP A 27 15.42 24.39 0.15
C ASP A 27 16.13 23.34 -0.73
N GLU A 28 16.84 22.39 -0.16
CA GLU A 28 17.60 21.38 -0.89
C GLU A 28 16.71 20.17 -1.20
N ASP A 29 16.63 19.79 -2.47
CA ASP A 29 15.88 18.60 -2.89
C ASP A 29 16.73 17.34 -2.67
N VAL A 30 16.52 16.70 -1.54
CA VAL A 30 17.31 15.54 -1.09
C VAL A 30 16.48 14.27 -1.24
N PRO A 31 17.09 13.16 -1.72
CA PRO A 31 16.41 11.87 -1.79
C PRO A 31 15.95 11.42 -0.39
N THR A 32 14.66 11.20 -0.23
CA THR A 32 14.07 10.77 1.04
C THR A 32 14.04 9.25 1.13
N LYS A 33 14.60 8.68 2.19
CA LYS A 33 14.48 7.26 2.52
C LYS A 33 13.38 7.08 3.56
N LEU A 34 12.30 6.41 3.16
CA LEU A 34 11.19 6.11 4.06
C LEU A 34 11.56 4.97 5.01
N HIS A 35 11.08 5.05 6.25
CA HIS A 35 11.28 4.01 7.26
C HIS A 35 9.93 3.56 7.82
N ASN A 36 9.36 2.54 7.22
CA ASN A 36 8.06 2.00 7.55
C ASN A 36 8.11 0.59 8.12
N ASN A 37 7.07 0.20 8.86
CA ASN A 37 6.86 -1.17 9.27
C ASN A 37 6.80 -2.11 8.07
N LYS A 38 7.17 -3.39 8.26
CA LYS A 38 7.20 -4.41 7.19
C LYS A 38 5.91 -4.50 6.36
N THR A 39 4.76 -4.22 6.95
CA THR A 39 3.47 -4.23 6.27
C THR A 39 3.25 -2.95 5.47
N VAL A 40 3.45 -1.79 6.09
CA VAL A 40 3.28 -0.47 5.45
C VAL A 40 4.30 -0.25 4.33
N SER A 41 5.54 -0.74 4.50
CA SER A 41 6.59 -0.62 3.48
C SER A 41 6.25 -1.28 2.14
N GLN A 42 5.29 -2.21 2.11
CA GLN A 42 4.80 -2.79 0.87
C GLN A 42 4.02 -1.77 0.03
N PHE A 43 3.38 -0.79 0.68
CA PHE A 43 2.57 0.25 0.04
C PHE A 43 3.40 1.45 -0.44
N GLU A 44 4.66 1.59 0.00
CA GLU A 44 5.58 2.64 -0.47
C GLU A 44 5.67 2.69 -1.99
N GLY A 45 5.66 1.53 -2.67
CA GLY A 45 5.68 1.46 -4.13
C GLY A 45 4.50 2.18 -4.77
N ILE A 46 3.30 2.13 -4.15
CA ILE A 46 2.10 2.82 -4.66
C ILE A 46 2.24 4.33 -4.48
N THR A 47 2.66 4.76 -3.29
CA THR A 47 2.86 6.20 -3.00
C THR A 47 3.97 6.78 -3.88
N ASN A 48 5.06 6.07 -4.05
CA ASN A 48 6.19 6.49 -4.89
C ASN A 48 5.83 6.64 -6.38
N MET A 49 4.77 5.98 -6.85
CA MET A 49 4.25 6.20 -8.22
C MET A 49 3.70 7.62 -8.42
N PHE A 50 3.28 8.30 -7.35
CA PHE A 50 2.77 9.67 -7.38
C PHE A 50 3.87 10.67 -7.04
N SER A 51 4.43 10.59 -5.84
CA SER A 51 5.61 11.37 -5.42
C SER A 51 6.17 10.80 -4.11
N VAL A 52 7.48 10.97 -3.91
CA VAL A 52 8.12 10.67 -2.63
C VAL A 52 7.92 11.88 -1.70
N PRO A 53 7.55 11.71 -0.42
CA PRO A 53 7.45 12.80 0.53
C PRO A 53 8.77 13.57 0.65
N LYS A 54 8.70 14.89 0.87
CA LYS A 54 9.89 15.71 1.10
C LYS A 54 10.60 15.29 2.39
N TYR A 55 11.91 15.51 2.45
CA TYR A 55 12.70 15.27 3.65
C TYR A 55 12.15 16.03 4.85
N GLY A 56 11.93 15.34 5.97
CA GLY A 56 11.28 15.91 7.15
C GLY A 56 9.77 16.07 7.07
N GLY A 57 9.14 15.73 5.94
CA GLY A 57 7.69 15.74 5.77
C GLY A 57 7.02 14.49 6.38
N TYR A 58 5.70 14.56 6.53
CA TYR A 58 4.89 13.44 7.00
C TYR A 58 4.84 12.31 5.96
N ASP A 59 5.02 11.07 6.40
CA ASP A 59 4.88 9.89 5.55
C ASP A 59 3.40 9.44 5.47
N PRO A 60 2.74 9.58 4.30
CA PRO A 60 1.33 9.23 4.15
C PRO A 60 1.09 7.72 4.13
N ASN A 61 2.12 6.88 3.96
CA ASN A 61 1.98 5.45 3.77
C ASN A 61 1.25 4.74 4.92
N ALA A 62 1.50 5.16 6.16
CA ALA A 62 0.86 4.57 7.34
C ALA A 62 -0.67 4.78 7.35
N VAL A 63 -1.14 5.90 6.82
CA VAL A 63 -2.57 6.24 6.73
C VAL A 63 -3.18 5.70 5.44
N MET A 64 -2.44 5.71 4.33
CA MET A 64 -2.91 5.23 3.03
C MET A 64 -3.11 3.71 2.99
N ALA A 65 -2.25 2.94 3.66
CA ALA A 65 -2.30 1.48 3.63
C ALA A 65 -3.65 0.90 4.10
N PRO A 66 -4.21 1.26 5.28
CA PRO A 66 -5.51 0.75 5.72
C PRO A 66 -6.66 1.19 4.80
N TRP A 67 -6.65 2.43 4.29
CA TRP A 67 -7.65 2.90 3.33
C TRP A 67 -7.60 2.11 2.03
N TYR A 68 -6.40 1.85 1.53
CA TYR A 68 -6.21 1.03 0.34
C TYR A 68 -6.81 -0.37 0.51
N TRP A 69 -6.59 -1.01 1.68
CA TRP A 69 -7.16 -2.33 1.97
C TRP A 69 -8.68 -2.30 1.96
N VAL A 70 -9.30 -1.36 2.67
CA VAL A 70 -10.75 -1.26 2.77
C VAL A 70 -11.38 -0.99 1.41
N ILE A 71 -10.86 0.01 0.68
CA ILE A 71 -11.40 0.42 -0.62
C ILE A 71 -11.24 -0.70 -1.64
N PHE A 72 -10.05 -1.33 -1.72
CA PHE A 72 -9.81 -2.43 -2.64
C PHE A 72 -10.73 -3.63 -2.35
N GLY A 73 -10.83 -4.00 -1.07
CA GLY A 73 -11.71 -5.08 -0.64
C GLY A 73 -13.17 -4.84 -1.01
N MET A 74 -13.65 -3.61 -0.86
CA MET A 74 -15.01 -3.23 -1.24
C MET A 74 -15.23 -3.17 -2.76
N MET A 75 -14.23 -2.67 -3.51
CA MET A 75 -14.32 -2.61 -4.98
C MET A 75 -14.51 -3.98 -5.62
N MET A 76 -13.73 -4.97 -5.14
CA MET A 76 -13.83 -6.35 -5.64
C MET A 76 -15.01 -7.10 -5.02
N GLY A 77 -15.22 -6.96 -3.70
CA GLY A 77 -16.35 -7.41 -2.91
C GLY A 77 -16.83 -8.85 -3.15
N ASP A 78 -15.94 -9.77 -3.54
CA ASP A 78 -16.28 -11.15 -3.90
C ASP A 78 -15.31 -12.14 -3.26
N ALA A 79 -15.85 -13.06 -2.45
CA ALA A 79 -15.03 -14.02 -1.70
C ALA A 79 -14.38 -15.07 -2.61
N GLY A 80 -15.04 -15.49 -3.68
CA GLY A 80 -14.52 -16.47 -4.64
C GLY A 80 -13.34 -15.92 -5.42
N TYR A 81 -13.49 -14.74 -6.00
CA TYR A 81 -12.39 -14.06 -6.70
C TYR A 81 -11.27 -13.67 -5.75
N GLY A 82 -11.57 -13.23 -4.52
CA GLY A 82 -10.55 -12.95 -3.51
C GLY A 82 -9.72 -14.19 -3.18
N LEU A 83 -10.34 -15.35 -2.99
CA LEU A 83 -9.63 -16.61 -2.75
C LEU A 83 -8.77 -17.03 -3.97
N MET A 84 -9.32 -16.89 -5.16
CA MET A 84 -8.58 -17.18 -6.40
C MET A 84 -7.34 -16.27 -6.50
N MET A 85 -7.46 -14.99 -6.21
CA MET A 85 -6.32 -14.05 -6.19
C MET A 85 -5.25 -14.48 -5.18
N VAL A 86 -5.62 -14.88 -3.96
CA VAL A 86 -4.67 -15.40 -2.97
C VAL A 86 -3.86 -16.57 -3.55
N VAL A 87 -4.54 -17.56 -4.14
CA VAL A 87 -3.89 -18.74 -4.72
C VAL A 87 -2.95 -18.35 -5.86
N LEU A 88 -3.43 -17.51 -6.79
CA LEU A 88 -2.63 -17.06 -7.93
C LEU A 88 -1.39 -16.27 -7.50
N ILE A 89 -1.52 -15.36 -6.53
CA ILE A 89 -0.40 -14.55 -6.04
C ILE A 89 0.62 -15.40 -5.29
N LEU A 90 0.17 -16.36 -4.48
CA LEU A 90 1.09 -17.29 -3.81
C LEU A 90 1.83 -18.18 -4.82
N LEU A 91 1.14 -18.65 -5.85
CA LEU A 91 1.74 -19.42 -6.94
C LEU A 91 2.75 -18.57 -7.71
N PHE A 92 2.39 -17.33 -8.06
CA PHE A 92 3.29 -16.36 -8.70
C PHE A 92 4.56 -16.14 -7.88
N LYS A 93 4.43 -15.89 -6.56
CA LYS A 93 5.57 -15.70 -5.66
C LYS A 93 6.45 -16.95 -5.55
N LYS A 94 5.85 -18.14 -5.55
CA LYS A 94 6.59 -19.41 -5.49
C LYS A 94 7.35 -19.70 -6.78
N LEU A 95 6.73 -19.48 -7.94
CA LEU A 95 7.32 -19.82 -9.25
C LEU A 95 8.33 -18.77 -9.71
N LEU A 96 7.95 -17.50 -9.69
CA LEU A 96 8.77 -16.41 -10.26
C LEU A 96 9.72 -15.76 -9.25
N LYS A 97 9.49 -15.94 -7.92
CA LYS A 97 10.30 -15.35 -6.84
C LYS A 97 10.60 -13.86 -7.08
N PRO A 98 9.57 -13.02 -7.26
CA PRO A 98 9.75 -11.61 -7.59
C PRO A 98 10.60 -10.90 -6.52
N LYS A 99 11.40 -9.92 -6.96
CA LYS A 99 12.26 -9.10 -6.09
C LYS A 99 11.94 -7.62 -6.27
N GLY A 100 12.36 -6.80 -5.30
CA GLY A 100 12.19 -5.35 -5.35
C GLY A 100 10.72 -4.92 -5.38
N GLU A 101 10.37 -3.96 -6.21
CA GLU A 101 9.02 -3.36 -6.31
C GLU A 101 7.94 -4.38 -6.72
N THR A 102 8.27 -5.33 -7.60
CA THR A 102 7.32 -6.39 -8.00
C THR A 102 6.93 -7.28 -6.81
N ALA A 103 7.87 -7.55 -5.90
CA ALA A 103 7.57 -8.30 -4.68
C ALA A 103 6.68 -7.51 -3.72
N LYS A 104 6.90 -6.19 -3.58
CA LYS A 104 6.04 -5.29 -2.80
C LYS A 104 4.62 -5.26 -3.37
N LEU A 105 4.47 -5.06 -4.69
CA LEU A 105 3.18 -5.10 -5.37
C LEU A 105 2.44 -6.43 -5.16
N ALA A 106 3.12 -7.57 -5.30
CA ALA A 106 2.53 -8.88 -5.03
C ALA A 106 2.06 -9.02 -3.57
N ASN A 107 2.78 -8.43 -2.61
CA ASN A 107 2.36 -8.43 -1.21
C ASN A 107 1.13 -7.53 -0.98
N VAL A 108 1.10 -6.35 -1.58
CA VAL A 108 -0.08 -5.46 -1.53
C VAL A 108 -1.31 -6.16 -2.07
N LEU A 109 -1.22 -6.79 -3.24
CA LEU A 109 -2.33 -7.55 -3.82
C LEU A 109 -2.74 -8.73 -2.93
N LEU A 110 -1.80 -9.41 -2.29
CA LEU A 110 -2.10 -10.50 -1.36
C LEU A 110 -2.89 -9.99 -0.13
N TYR A 111 -2.45 -8.90 0.48
CA TYR A 111 -3.17 -8.29 1.60
C TYR A 111 -4.56 -7.79 1.18
N SER A 112 -4.65 -7.15 0.02
CA SER A 112 -5.92 -6.69 -0.54
C SER A 112 -6.87 -7.85 -0.88
N SER A 113 -6.35 -9.01 -1.28
CA SER A 113 -7.17 -10.21 -1.53
C SER A 113 -7.84 -10.71 -0.25
N ILE A 114 -7.18 -10.58 0.91
CA ILE A 114 -7.78 -10.95 2.20
C ILE A 114 -8.99 -10.05 2.51
N THR A 115 -8.86 -8.74 2.33
CA THR A 115 -9.99 -7.81 2.54
C THR A 115 -11.09 -8.02 1.49
N THR A 116 -10.75 -8.40 0.27
CA THR A 116 -11.71 -8.81 -0.76
C THR A 116 -12.55 -10.01 -0.31
N ILE A 117 -11.90 -11.03 0.27
CA ILE A 117 -12.62 -12.21 0.83
C ILE A 117 -13.56 -11.76 1.95
N LEU A 118 -13.06 -10.93 2.88
CA LEU A 118 -13.88 -10.44 4.00
C LEU A 118 -15.10 -9.64 3.51
N CYS A 119 -14.89 -8.71 2.59
CA CYS A 119 -15.98 -7.95 1.98
C CYS A 119 -16.94 -8.84 1.18
N GLY A 120 -16.41 -9.82 0.43
CA GLY A 120 -17.20 -10.78 -0.30
C GLY A 120 -18.13 -11.62 0.59
N VAL A 121 -17.64 -12.07 1.74
CA VAL A 121 -18.45 -12.77 2.74
C VAL A 121 -19.50 -11.83 3.35
N LEU A 122 -19.16 -10.57 3.65
CA LEU A 122 -20.10 -9.59 4.17
C LEU A 122 -21.24 -9.28 3.18
N PHE A 123 -20.90 -9.19 1.91
CA PHE A 123 -21.86 -8.92 0.82
C PHE A 123 -22.50 -10.20 0.25
N GLY A 124 -22.05 -11.38 0.69
CA GLY A 124 -22.56 -12.66 0.24
C GLY A 124 -22.25 -12.96 -1.23
N SER A 125 -21.19 -12.40 -1.80
CA SER A 125 -20.80 -12.60 -3.19
C SER A 125 -19.73 -13.68 -3.33
N TYR A 126 -20.00 -14.67 -4.18
CA TYR A 126 -19.11 -15.80 -4.48
C TYR A 126 -19.11 -16.07 -5.97
N PHE A 127 -18.03 -15.68 -6.67
CA PHE A 127 -17.90 -15.79 -8.14
C PHE A 127 -19.05 -15.10 -8.91
N GLY A 128 -19.52 -13.94 -8.40
CA GLY A 128 -20.62 -13.18 -9.01
C GLY A 128 -22.02 -13.68 -8.68
N GLU A 129 -22.14 -14.77 -7.93
CA GLU A 129 -23.42 -15.27 -7.40
C GLU A 129 -23.64 -14.75 -5.99
N THR A 130 -24.88 -14.40 -5.64
CA THR A 130 -25.24 -13.90 -4.30
C THR A 130 -25.80 -15.04 -3.45
N TRP A 131 -25.11 -15.34 -2.32
CA TRP A 131 -25.54 -16.31 -1.31
C TRP A 131 -25.58 -15.65 0.06
N HIS A 132 -26.73 -15.64 0.70
CA HIS A 132 -26.91 -15.23 2.10
C HIS A 132 -26.04 -14.04 2.55
N PRO A 133 -26.26 -12.82 2.06
CA PRO A 133 -25.48 -11.66 2.46
C PRO A 133 -25.64 -11.37 3.95
N ILE A 134 -24.54 -11.09 4.66
CA ILE A 134 -24.58 -10.72 6.09
C ILE A 134 -25.07 -9.28 6.25
N LEU A 135 -24.62 -8.37 5.39
CA LEU A 135 -25.02 -6.96 5.41
C LEU A 135 -26.14 -6.71 4.40
N PHE A 136 -25.83 -6.76 3.13
CA PHE A 136 -26.73 -6.63 1.99
C PHE A 136 -26.00 -7.09 0.72
N SER A 137 -26.77 -7.43 -0.31
CA SER A 137 -26.21 -7.73 -1.62
C SER A 137 -26.08 -6.44 -2.44
N PRO A 138 -24.89 -6.07 -2.91
CA PRO A 138 -24.69 -4.91 -3.80
C PRO A 138 -25.45 -5.04 -5.14
N LEU A 139 -25.70 -6.27 -5.60
CA LEU A 139 -26.43 -6.54 -6.84
C LEU A 139 -27.93 -6.30 -6.66
N ASP A 140 -28.50 -6.65 -5.48
CA ASP A 140 -29.92 -6.48 -5.21
C ASP A 140 -30.24 -5.06 -4.72
N ASP A 141 -29.32 -4.41 -4.01
CA ASP A 141 -29.50 -3.06 -3.48
C ASP A 141 -28.28 -2.16 -3.78
N PRO A 142 -28.13 -1.74 -5.04
CA PRO A 142 -27.00 -0.89 -5.46
C PRO A 142 -27.04 0.49 -4.81
N VAL A 143 -28.21 0.97 -4.37
CA VAL A 143 -28.33 2.28 -3.70
C VAL A 143 -27.65 2.28 -2.34
N ARG A 144 -27.81 1.21 -1.55
CA ARG A 144 -27.09 1.07 -0.28
C ARG A 144 -25.58 1.00 -0.49
N MET A 145 -25.13 0.30 -1.52
CA MET A 145 -23.70 0.26 -1.87
C MET A 145 -23.18 1.64 -2.26
N LEU A 146 -23.95 2.41 -3.04
CA LEU A 146 -23.59 3.78 -3.41
C LEU A 146 -23.45 4.69 -2.17
N ILE A 147 -24.40 4.62 -1.23
CA ILE A 147 -24.34 5.40 0.01
C ILE A 147 -23.13 5.01 0.84
N LEU A 148 -22.87 3.71 1.00
CA LEU A 148 -21.74 3.20 1.77
C LEU A 148 -20.41 3.69 1.17
N THR A 149 -20.23 3.56 -0.13
CA THR A 149 -18.99 4.00 -0.82
C THR A 149 -18.83 5.52 -0.79
N MET A 150 -19.92 6.27 -0.88
CA MET A 150 -19.91 7.74 -0.74
C MET A 150 -19.46 8.17 0.66
N VAL A 151 -20.00 7.56 1.72
CA VAL A 151 -19.60 7.84 3.10
C VAL A 151 -18.11 7.53 3.32
N LEU A 152 -17.66 6.38 2.84
CA LEU A 152 -16.24 6.00 2.94
C LEU A 152 -15.33 6.91 2.12
N GLY A 153 -15.76 7.32 0.93
CA GLY A 153 -15.03 8.29 0.11
C GLY A 153 -14.87 9.64 0.80
N VAL A 154 -15.95 10.16 1.38
CA VAL A 154 -15.92 11.39 2.17
C VAL A 154 -14.97 11.24 3.38
N ALA A 155 -15.08 10.16 4.14
CA ALA A 155 -14.20 9.89 5.28
C ALA A 155 -12.71 9.80 4.86
N HIS A 156 -12.43 9.17 3.72
CA HIS A 156 -11.08 9.10 3.16
C HIS A 156 -10.53 10.49 2.79
N ILE A 157 -11.32 11.33 2.14
CA ILE A 157 -10.94 12.71 1.80
C ILE A 157 -10.65 13.52 3.09
N PHE A 158 -11.53 13.44 4.09
CA PHE A 158 -11.29 14.10 5.38
C PHE A 158 -10.01 13.61 6.07
N THR A 159 -9.74 12.31 6.00
CA THR A 159 -8.47 11.75 6.52
C THR A 159 -7.27 12.39 5.82
N GLY A 160 -7.30 12.53 4.50
CA GLY A 160 -6.24 13.19 3.74
C GLY A 160 -6.05 14.67 4.13
N LEU A 161 -7.16 15.40 4.30
CA LEU A 161 -7.11 16.80 4.75
C LEU A 161 -6.52 16.95 6.16
N ILE A 162 -6.88 16.07 7.09
CA ILE A 162 -6.33 16.07 8.46
C ILE A 162 -4.82 15.81 8.41
N VAL A 163 -4.38 14.84 7.63
CA VAL A 163 -2.95 14.52 7.46
C VAL A 163 -2.17 15.70 6.86
N GLN A 164 -2.80 16.50 6.01
CA GLN A 164 -2.15 17.67 5.42
C GLN A 164 -1.97 18.85 6.42
N ILE A 165 -2.76 18.87 7.48
CA ILE A 165 -2.71 19.92 8.51
C ILE A 165 -1.62 19.64 9.56
N ILE A 166 -1.24 18.37 9.72
CA ILE A 166 -0.21 17.92 10.69
C ILE A 166 1.18 18.09 10.10
#